data_9a6d4bb704adc43ee7315d4c59afd7ab
#
_entry.id   9a6d4bb704adc43ee7315d4c59afd7ab
#
_cell.length_a   1.000
_cell.length_b   1.000
_cell.length_c   1.000
_cell.angle_alpha   90.00
_cell.angle_beta   90.00
_cell.angle_gamma   90.00
#
_symmetry.space_group_name_H-M   'P 1'
#
loop_
_entity.id
_entity.type
_entity.pdbx_description
1 polymer ?
#
loop_
_entity_poly.entity_id
_entity_poly.type
_entity_poly.pdbx_seq_one_letter_code
_entity_poly.pdbx_strand_id
1 'polypeptide(L)'
;MAINNNQYLFQNRTGLWIFQIFVPKYMRHVFGHKRAWRKSTGTKDIIKARQFRNHLLIEFNKLKEQLKPDTEEKRISGAIASLYQEVITNNEIEDRRGKSAEVKTTSPTLCEIRNEYSENYKNRRSYSTLSKSARAVEVFLATIRETDIKIDMIGRRMVTQFIRTQQQRVAGQTLQNWLTCLGSLYEFALRTYDAIPEGNPFHNHNLEARRTIESYEPFEPTQIKALLDGADEVIRDLILMGLYSGCRLDELASLRKDEIVVVEGIRCFYISKSKTKAGIRHVPIHSMLVGIIDKYLSQNHGDYLLPPSNRIIRKDEKKGPWYSQKFTRLRDRVLPTATDRQCYHSLRGMFITCLDRAGVSESRIGSISGHTEQKAKTEAFRTYSQGASMEELSRYVELVSYDIVVKL
;
A
#
# COMPACT_ATOMS: atom_id res chain seq x y z
N MET A 1 9.84 0.90 20.26
CA MET A 1 9.88 1.93 21.32
C MET A 1 9.30 1.34 22.59
N ALA A 2 10.07 1.33 23.68
CA ALA A 2 9.57 0.85 24.97
C ALA A 2 8.41 1.75 25.41
N ILE A 3 7.26 1.15 25.67
CA ILE A 3 6.09 1.85 26.21
C ILE A 3 6.51 2.35 27.59
N ASN A 4 6.54 3.69 27.78
CA ASN A 4 6.81 4.27 29.07
C ASN A 4 5.70 3.83 30.03
N ASN A 5 6.01 2.87 30.90
CA ASN A 5 5.05 2.22 31.80
C ASN A 5 4.27 3.20 32.71
N ASN A 6 4.74 4.45 32.84
CA ASN A 6 4.13 5.51 33.67
C ASN A 6 3.44 6.61 32.83
N GLN A 7 3.20 6.41 31.56
CA GLN A 7 2.49 7.39 30.72
C GLN A 7 1.15 7.79 31.37
N TYR A 8 0.84 9.10 31.39
CA TYR A 8 -0.30 9.73 32.05
C TYR A 8 -0.30 9.70 33.59
N LEU A 9 0.79 9.29 34.24
CA LEU A 9 0.94 9.30 35.68
C LEU A 9 2.14 10.16 36.08
N PHE A 10 1.96 10.99 37.11
CA PHE A 10 3.06 11.70 37.78
C PHE A 10 2.78 11.75 39.30
N GLN A 11 3.82 11.88 40.12
CA GLN A 11 3.67 12.04 41.54
C GLN A 11 3.55 13.52 41.93
N ASN A 12 2.65 13.81 42.85
CA ASN A 12 2.60 15.11 43.50
C ASN A 12 3.65 15.26 44.61
N ARG A 13 3.72 16.43 45.25
CA ARG A 13 4.66 16.72 46.34
C ARG A 13 4.50 15.83 47.60
N THR A 14 3.34 15.19 47.75
CA THR A 14 3.05 14.28 48.88
C THR A 14 3.28 12.81 48.50
N GLY A 15 3.81 12.51 47.32
CA GLY A 15 4.10 11.17 46.82
C GLY A 15 2.89 10.41 46.30
N LEU A 16 1.70 11.02 46.22
CA LEU A 16 0.51 10.41 45.62
C LEU A 16 0.58 10.48 44.06
N TRP A 17 0.18 9.41 43.42
CA TRP A 17 0.09 9.38 41.96
C TRP A 17 -1.14 10.14 41.46
N ILE A 18 -0.93 10.97 40.42
CA ILE A 18 -1.95 11.76 39.75
C ILE A 18 -2.04 11.31 38.33
N PHE A 19 -3.24 10.97 37.90
CA PHE A 19 -3.55 10.77 36.48
C PHE A 19 -3.77 12.11 35.79
N GLN A 20 -3.17 12.32 34.60
CA GLN A 20 -3.39 13.50 33.76
C GLN A 20 -3.44 13.12 32.30
N ILE A 21 -4.47 13.59 31.58
CA ILE A 21 -4.61 13.44 30.13
C ILE A 21 -5.06 14.76 29.51
N PHE A 22 -4.55 15.07 28.31
CA PHE A 22 -5.02 16.25 27.56
C PHE A 22 -6.37 16.00 26.93
N VAL A 23 -7.28 17.00 27.08
CA VAL A 23 -8.65 16.96 26.60
C VAL A 23 -8.71 17.63 25.22
N PRO A 24 -9.12 16.91 24.14
CA PRO A 24 -9.33 17.49 22.82
C PRO A 24 -10.30 18.68 22.87
N LYS A 25 -10.12 19.64 21.95
CA LYS A 25 -10.92 20.88 21.91
C LYS A 25 -12.44 20.62 21.96
N TYR A 26 -12.90 19.65 21.18
CA TYR A 26 -14.33 19.31 21.05
C TYR A 26 -14.94 18.66 22.29
N MET A 27 -14.13 18.09 23.18
CA MET A 27 -14.61 17.48 24.45
C MET A 27 -14.52 18.40 25.67
N ARG A 28 -13.92 19.59 25.56
CA ARG A 28 -13.63 20.43 26.73
C ARG A 28 -14.88 20.88 27.49
N HIS A 29 -16.01 21.01 26.79
CA HIS A 29 -17.29 21.36 27.44
C HIS A 29 -17.70 20.33 28.48
N VAL A 30 -17.42 19.04 28.29
CA VAL A 30 -17.70 17.96 29.25
C VAL A 30 -16.74 17.98 30.45
N PHE A 31 -15.55 18.55 30.28
CA PHE A 31 -14.49 18.63 31.29
C PHE A 31 -14.36 20.05 31.89
N GLY A 32 -15.42 20.84 31.93
CA GLY A 32 -15.43 22.19 32.47
C GLY A 32 -14.46 23.14 31.74
N HIS A 33 -14.36 23.03 30.41
CA HIS A 33 -13.51 23.82 29.53
C HIS A 33 -12.00 23.71 29.79
N LYS A 34 -11.56 22.71 30.56
CA LYS A 34 -10.15 22.50 30.91
C LYS A 34 -9.37 21.85 29.76
N ARG A 35 -8.12 22.27 29.59
CA ARG A 35 -7.19 21.69 28.59
C ARG A 35 -6.65 20.32 28.99
N ALA A 36 -6.64 20.03 30.30
CA ALA A 36 -6.19 18.75 30.82
C ALA A 36 -7.12 18.29 31.95
N TRP A 37 -7.44 17.00 31.94
CA TRP A 37 -8.17 16.34 33.01
C TRP A 37 -7.18 15.70 33.98
N ARG A 38 -7.32 16.02 35.26
CA ARG A 38 -6.47 15.51 36.34
C ARG A 38 -7.34 14.85 37.38
N LYS A 39 -6.92 13.67 37.84
CA LYS A 39 -7.57 12.95 38.93
C LYS A 39 -6.53 12.25 39.83
N SER A 40 -6.66 12.40 41.17
CA SER A 40 -5.83 11.66 42.09
C SER A 40 -6.17 10.18 42.02
N THR A 41 -5.15 9.33 42.03
CA THR A 41 -5.33 7.88 42.13
C THR A 41 -5.58 7.41 43.58
N GLY A 42 -5.41 8.28 44.55
CA GLY A 42 -5.57 7.98 45.96
C GLY A 42 -4.48 7.06 46.54
N THR A 43 -3.44 6.71 45.77
CA THR A 43 -2.41 5.76 46.21
C THR A 43 -0.99 6.24 45.90
N LYS A 44 -0.03 5.80 46.72
CA LYS A 44 1.41 5.94 46.47
C LYS A 44 1.98 4.72 45.74
N ASP A 45 1.23 3.62 45.68
CA ASP A 45 1.63 2.39 45.01
C ASP A 45 1.46 2.55 43.48
N ILE A 46 2.56 2.36 42.76
CA ILE A 46 2.59 2.50 41.28
C ILE A 46 1.75 1.44 40.56
N ILE A 47 1.63 0.22 41.11
CA ILE A 47 0.86 -0.86 40.49
C ILE A 47 -0.62 -0.52 40.55
N LYS A 48 -1.12 -0.13 41.72
CA LYS A 48 -2.51 0.33 41.92
C LYS A 48 -2.81 1.59 41.09
N ALA A 49 -1.86 2.52 41.01
CA ALA A 49 -1.99 3.73 40.19
C ALA A 49 -2.10 3.40 38.71
N ARG A 50 -1.36 2.41 38.18
CA ARG A 50 -1.46 1.95 36.80
C ARG A 50 -2.80 1.27 36.51
N GLN A 51 -3.32 0.48 37.43
CA GLN A 51 -4.67 -0.13 37.28
C GLN A 51 -5.74 0.95 37.20
N PHE A 52 -5.71 1.94 38.11
CA PHE A 52 -6.63 3.08 38.10
C PHE A 52 -6.53 3.89 36.80
N ARG A 53 -5.32 4.20 36.33
CA ARG A 53 -5.07 4.85 35.05
C ARG A 53 -5.70 4.08 33.88
N ASN A 54 -5.47 2.76 33.83
CA ASN A 54 -5.98 1.94 32.72
C ASN A 54 -7.50 1.97 32.66
N HIS A 55 -8.18 1.91 33.79
CA HIS A 55 -9.64 2.05 33.87
C HIS A 55 -10.11 3.42 33.35
N LEU A 56 -9.49 4.51 33.82
CA LEU A 56 -9.82 5.85 33.37
C LEU A 56 -9.55 6.10 31.88
N LEU A 57 -8.49 5.48 31.32
CA LEU A 57 -8.18 5.56 29.89
C LEU A 57 -9.25 4.89 29.04
N ILE A 58 -9.77 3.74 29.46
CA ILE A 58 -10.86 3.05 28.76
C ILE A 58 -12.08 3.94 28.71
N GLU A 59 -12.51 4.49 29.85
CA GLU A 59 -13.68 5.37 29.92
C GLU A 59 -13.47 6.68 29.14
N PHE A 60 -12.30 7.29 29.23
CA PHE A 60 -11.96 8.49 28.46
C PHE A 60 -11.98 8.23 26.95
N ASN A 61 -11.47 7.08 26.49
CA ASN A 61 -11.48 6.75 25.08
C ASN A 61 -12.88 6.43 24.55
N LYS A 62 -13.74 5.77 25.32
CA LYS A 62 -15.16 5.59 24.99
C LYS A 62 -15.85 6.95 24.80
N LEU A 63 -15.68 7.85 25.76
CA LEU A 63 -16.27 9.19 25.68
C LEU A 63 -15.70 10.01 24.53
N LYS A 64 -14.40 9.84 24.24
CA LYS A 64 -13.71 10.50 23.11
C LYS A 64 -14.30 10.08 21.76
N GLU A 65 -14.58 8.80 21.56
CA GLU A 65 -15.22 8.31 20.32
C GLU A 65 -16.67 8.75 20.21
N GLN A 66 -17.43 8.77 21.31
CA GLN A 66 -18.83 9.24 21.34
C GLN A 66 -18.97 10.74 21.02
N LEU A 67 -18.03 11.56 21.49
CA LEU A 67 -18.05 13.02 21.34
C LEU A 67 -17.27 13.55 20.13
N LYS A 68 -16.64 12.66 19.37
CA LYS A 68 -15.89 13.03 18.18
C LYS A 68 -16.81 13.74 17.18
N PRO A 69 -16.49 14.96 16.72
CA PRO A 69 -17.32 15.63 15.75
C PRO A 69 -17.44 14.77 14.49
N ASP A 70 -18.63 14.64 13.98
CA ASP A 70 -18.83 14.01 12.68
C ASP A 70 -18.05 14.78 11.62
N THR A 71 -17.19 14.07 10.90
CA THR A 71 -16.57 14.63 9.71
C THR A 71 -17.67 14.94 8.68
N GLU A 72 -17.41 15.91 7.79
CA GLU A 72 -18.34 16.27 6.72
C GLU A 72 -18.82 15.04 5.92
N GLU A 73 -17.93 14.06 5.72
CA GLU A 73 -18.25 12.76 5.11
C GLU A 73 -19.25 11.93 5.93
N LYS A 74 -19.18 11.95 7.27
CA LYS A 74 -20.16 11.28 8.13
C LYS A 74 -21.51 12.02 8.17
N ARG A 75 -21.50 13.35 8.13
CA ARG A 75 -22.73 14.16 8.02
C ARG A 75 -23.45 13.91 6.70
N ILE A 76 -22.71 13.88 5.59
CA ILE A 76 -23.24 13.56 4.26
C ILE A 76 -23.75 12.13 4.23
N SER A 77 -22.98 11.17 4.75
CA SER A 77 -23.39 9.76 4.83
C SER A 77 -24.62 9.57 5.72
N GLY A 78 -24.72 10.28 6.85
CA GLY A 78 -25.88 10.27 7.73
C GLY A 78 -27.11 10.91 7.07
N ALA A 79 -26.94 12.04 6.37
CA ALA A 79 -28.02 12.68 5.62
C ALA A 79 -28.52 11.81 4.46
N ILE A 80 -27.61 11.15 3.76
CA ILE A 80 -27.95 10.17 2.70
C ILE A 80 -28.68 8.96 3.30
N ALA A 81 -28.24 8.43 4.43
CA ALA A 81 -28.91 7.32 5.10
C ALA A 81 -30.33 7.71 5.58
N SER A 82 -30.52 8.94 6.08
CA SER A 82 -31.83 9.46 6.45
C SER A 82 -32.76 9.64 5.25
N LEU A 83 -32.25 10.14 4.13
CA LEU A 83 -32.99 10.23 2.86
C LEU A 83 -33.40 8.85 2.33
N TYR A 84 -32.51 7.87 2.42
CA TYR A 84 -32.84 6.47 2.04
C TYR A 84 -33.91 5.88 2.98
N GLN A 85 -33.86 6.17 4.27
CA GLN A 85 -34.90 5.73 5.21
C GLN A 85 -36.25 6.39 4.91
N GLU A 86 -36.28 7.69 4.60
CA GLU A 86 -37.54 8.39 4.21
C GLU A 86 -38.09 7.83 2.89
N VAL A 87 -37.25 7.52 1.90
CA VAL A 87 -37.70 6.91 0.64
C VAL A 87 -38.23 5.48 0.86
N ILE A 88 -37.60 4.70 1.74
CA ILE A 88 -38.06 3.34 2.09
C ILE A 88 -39.39 3.43 2.81
N THR A 89 -39.55 4.36 3.79
CA THR A 89 -40.79 4.53 4.55
C THR A 89 -41.94 5.01 3.65
N ASN A 90 -41.68 5.88 2.68
CA ASN A 90 -42.69 6.32 1.72
C ASN A 90 -43.09 5.23 0.73
N ASN A 91 -42.15 4.39 0.28
CA ASN A 91 -42.46 3.24 -0.57
C ASN A 91 -43.23 2.13 0.19
N GLU A 92 -42.99 1.94 1.48
CA GLU A 92 -43.76 0.99 2.31
C GLU A 92 -45.23 1.42 2.53
N ILE A 93 -45.57 2.70 2.38
CA ILE A 93 -46.94 3.20 2.48
C ILE A 93 -47.72 2.97 1.17
N GLU A 94 -47.08 2.97 0.01
CA GLU A 94 -47.73 2.66 -1.29
C GLU A 94 -47.91 1.15 -1.52
N ASP A 95 -47.04 0.29 -0.97
CA ASP A 95 -47.03 -1.16 -1.24
C ASP A 95 -48.00 -1.96 -0.33
N ARG A 96 -48.70 -1.33 0.63
CA ARG A 96 -49.70 -1.99 1.49
C ARG A 96 -50.98 -2.38 0.76
N ARG A 97 -51.10 -2.20 -0.55
CA ARG A 97 -52.27 -2.59 -1.36
C ARG A 97 -52.03 -3.75 -2.31
N GLY A 98 -50.89 -4.42 -2.29
CA GLY A 98 -50.59 -5.54 -3.20
C GLY A 98 -49.72 -6.61 -2.58
N LYS A 99 -50.33 -7.72 -2.19
CA LYS A 99 -49.82 -9.08 -1.99
C LYS A 99 -48.44 -9.26 -1.33
N SER A 100 -48.44 -9.85 -0.14
CA SER A 100 -47.28 -10.44 0.53
C SER A 100 -46.55 -11.42 -0.39
N ALA A 101 -45.41 -11.00 -0.93
CA ALA A 101 -44.36 -11.90 -1.37
C ALA A 101 -43.34 -11.96 -0.24
N GLU A 102 -43.17 -13.13 0.37
CA GLU A 102 -42.06 -13.43 1.27
C GLU A 102 -40.75 -13.10 0.55
N VAL A 103 -40.11 -12.00 0.90
CA VAL A 103 -38.73 -11.75 0.54
C VAL A 103 -37.90 -12.75 1.33
N LYS A 104 -37.60 -13.89 0.74
CA LYS A 104 -36.57 -14.79 1.23
C LYS A 104 -35.25 -14.00 1.17
N THR A 105 -34.82 -13.46 2.31
CA THR A 105 -33.47 -12.95 2.51
C THR A 105 -32.49 -14.11 2.48
N THR A 106 -32.21 -14.61 1.28
CA THR A 106 -31.19 -15.66 1.10
C THR A 106 -29.84 -14.97 1.17
N SER A 107 -29.01 -15.37 2.13
CA SER A 107 -27.64 -14.95 2.22
C SER A 107 -26.91 -15.19 0.88
N PRO A 108 -26.20 -14.19 0.33
CA PRO A 108 -25.52 -14.31 -0.96
C PRO A 108 -24.35 -15.30 -0.89
N THR A 109 -23.97 -15.82 -2.03
CA THR A 109 -22.79 -16.68 -2.13
C THR A 109 -21.50 -15.86 -2.22
N LEU A 110 -20.37 -16.49 -1.93
CA LEU A 110 -19.06 -15.87 -2.03
C LEU A 110 -18.73 -15.42 -3.47
N CYS A 111 -19.19 -16.17 -4.47
CA CYS A 111 -19.03 -15.80 -5.89
C CYS A 111 -19.91 -14.60 -6.27
N GLU A 112 -21.14 -14.53 -5.77
CA GLU A 112 -22.03 -13.38 -5.97
C GLU A 112 -21.39 -12.11 -5.37
N ILE A 113 -20.92 -12.19 -4.11
CA ILE A 113 -20.20 -11.07 -3.46
C ILE A 113 -18.96 -10.65 -4.24
N ARG A 114 -18.16 -11.58 -4.73
CA ARG A 114 -16.99 -11.28 -5.58
C ARG A 114 -17.39 -10.51 -6.84
N ASN A 115 -18.47 -10.94 -7.50
CA ASN A 115 -18.94 -10.30 -8.73
C ASN A 115 -19.47 -8.89 -8.46
N GLU A 116 -20.33 -8.74 -7.46
CA GLU A 116 -20.81 -7.41 -7.04
C GLU A 116 -19.69 -6.48 -6.61
N TYR A 117 -18.75 -6.97 -5.80
CA TYR A 117 -17.58 -6.21 -5.41
C TYR A 117 -16.78 -5.74 -6.62
N SER A 118 -16.58 -6.62 -7.60
CA SER A 118 -15.86 -6.28 -8.81
C SER A 118 -16.57 -5.20 -9.62
N GLU A 119 -17.89 -5.27 -9.77
CA GLU A 119 -18.69 -4.26 -10.45
C GLU A 119 -18.68 -2.92 -9.70
N ASN A 120 -18.90 -2.94 -8.38
CA ASN A 120 -18.92 -1.72 -7.57
C ASN A 120 -17.57 -0.97 -7.55
N TYR A 121 -16.47 -1.71 -7.68
CA TYR A 121 -15.12 -1.14 -7.56
C TYR A 121 -14.34 -1.09 -8.88
N LYS A 122 -14.91 -1.47 -10.04
CA LYS A 122 -14.20 -1.49 -11.35
C LYS A 122 -13.56 -0.17 -11.73
N ASN A 123 -14.19 0.96 -11.36
CA ASN A 123 -13.68 2.31 -11.65
C ASN A 123 -12.84 2.92 -10.51
N ARG A 124 -12.75 2.25 -9.35
CA ARG A 124 -12.05 2.76 -8.16
C ARG A 124 -10.84 1.93 -7.77
N ARG A 125 -10.75 0.69 -8.23
CA ARG A 125 -9.64 -0.23 -7.96
C ARG A 125 -9.02 -0.73 -9.24
N SER A 126 -7.70 -0.94 -9.22
CA SER A 126 -7.02 -1.48 -10.40
C SER A 126 -7.50 -2.90 -10.72
N TYR A 127 -7.49 -3.26 -12.01
CA TYR A 127 -7.76 -4.62 -12.47
C TYR A 127 -6.94 -5.67 -11.71
N SER A 128 -5.66 -5.40 -11.48
CA SER A 128 -4.78 -6.29 -10.70
C SER A 128 -5.28 -6.54 -9.26
N THR A 129 -5.90 -5.54 -8.62
CA THR A 129 -6.47 -5.69 -7.27
C THR A 129 -7.72 -6.56 -7.30
N LEU A 130 -8.62 -6.34 -8.25
CA LEU A 130 -9.84 -7.13 -8.40
C LEU A 130 -9.53 -8.58 -8.80
N SER A 131 -8.59 -8.79 -9.70
CA SER A 131 -8.11 -10.13 -10.11
C SER A 131 -7.50 -10.92 -8.95
N LYS A 132 -6.80 -10.25 -8.01
CA LYS A 132 -6.29 -10.91 -6.80
C LYS A 132 -7.41 -11.36 -5.87
N SER A 133 -8.48 -10.57 -5.75
CA SER A 133 -9.66 -10.96 -4.98
C SER A 133 -10.36 -12.17 -5.62
N ALA A 134 -10.52 -12.17 -6.94
CA ALA A 134 -11.07 -13.31 -7.67
C ALA A 134 -10.21 -14.59 -7.45
N ARG A 135 -8.89 -14.47 -7.58
CA ARG A 135 -7.97 -15.58 -7.33
C ARG A 135 -8.04 -16.10 -5.89
N ALA A 136 -8.17 -15.21 -4.89
CA ALA A 136 -8.32 -15.62 -3.50
C ALA A 136 -9.59 -16.44 -3.27
N VAL A 137 -10.70 -16.07 -3.89
CA VAL A 137 -11.96 -16.82 -3.86
C VAL A 137 -11.79 -18.21 -4.50
N GLU A 138 -11.21 -18.29 -5.70
CA GLU A 138 -10.95 -19.57 -6.39
C GLU A 138 -10.12 -20.53 -5.53
N VAL A 139 -9.02 -20.03 -4.93
CA VAL A 139 -8.13 -20.84 -4.10
C VAL A 139 -8.83 -21.27 -2.81
N PHE A 140 -9.64 -20.39 -2.21
CA PHE A 140 -10.40 -20.70 -1.01
C PHE A 140 -11.41 -21.83 -1.30
N LEU A 141 -12.26 -21.66 -2.31
CA LEU A 141 -13.28 -22.64 -2.71
C LEU A 141 -12.64 -23.98 -3.08
N ALA A 142 -11.58 -23.97 -3.88
CA ALA A 142 -10.85 -25.19 -4.23
C ALA A 142 -10.27 -25.91 -3.00
N THR A 143 -9.84 -25.17 -1.98
CA THR A 143 -9.27 -25.76 -0.75
C THR A 143 -10.33 -26.40 0.12
N ILE A 144 -11.51 -25.80 0.23
CA ILE A 144 -12.63 -26.36 0.99
C ILE A 144 -13.44 -27.39 0.18
N ARG A 145 -13.07 -27.60 -1.10
CA ARG A 145 -13.72 -28.54 -2.05
C ARG A 145 -15.17 -28.20 -2.37
N GLU A 146 -15.47 -26.91 -2.43
CA GLU A 146 -16.79 -26.38 -2.82
C GLU A 146 -16.68 -25.64 -4.15
N THR A 147 -17.76 -25.62 -4.91
CA THR A 147 -17.87 -24.80 -6.12
C THR A 147 -18.28 -23.36 -5.80
N ASP A 148 -19.09 -23.19 -4.76
CA ASP A 148 -19.47 -21.91 -4.16
C ASP A 148 -20.01 -22.17 -2.75
N ILE A 149 -20.14 -21.12 -1.92
CA ILE A 149 -20.62 -21.22 -0.55
C ILE A 149 -21.36 -19.94 -0.14
N LYS A 150 -22.46 -20.07 0.60
CA LYS A 150 -23.11 -18.91 1.22
C LYS A 150 -22.18 -18.25 2.22
N ILE A 151 -22.12 -16.93 2.21
CA ILE A 151 -21.13 -16.19 2.99
C ILE A 151 -21.33 -16.33 4.51
N ASP A 152 -22.57 -16.50 4.97
CA ASP A 152 -22.94 -16.76 6.36
C ASP A 152 -22.50 -18.16 6.87
N MET A 153 -22.24 -19.10 5.96
CA MET A 153 -21.71 -20.42 6.29
C MET A 153 -20.19 -20.45 6.47
N ILE A 154 -19.50 -19.36 6.16
CA ILE A 154 -18.03 -19.26 6.29
C ILE A 154 -17.67 -19.00 7.74
N GLY A 155 -17.37 -20.05 8.48
CA GLY A 155 -16.94 -19.95 9.88
C GLY A 155 -15.42 -19.93 10.06
N ARG A 156 -14.97 -19.46 11.23
CA ARG A 156 -13.55 -19.36 11.60
C ARG A 156 -12.79 -20.69 11.50
N ARG A 157 -13.46 -21.81 11.81
CA ARG A 157 -12.88 -23.17 11.69
C ARG A 157 -12.50 -23.49 10.24
N MET A 158 -13.36 -23.16 9.28
CA MET A 158 -13.12 -23.36 7.85
C MET A 158 -11.93 -22.52 7.36
N VAL A 159 -11.85 -21.25 7.76
CA VAL A 159 -10.71 -20.38 7.44
C VAL A 159 -9.41 -20.90 8.07
N THR A 160 -9.46 -21.42 9.30
CA THR A 160 -8.28 -22.04 9.93
C THR A 160 -7.81 -23.28 9.18
N GLN A 161 -8.72 -24.10 8.69
CA GLN A 161 -8.39 -25.27 7.84
C GLN A 161 -7.77 -24.83 6.51
N PHE A 162 -8.32 -23.80 5.86
CA PHE A 162 -7.75 -23.18 4.66
C PHE A 162 -6.31 -22.73 4.90
N ILE A 163 -6.07 -21.99 6.00
CA ILE A 163 -4.74 -21.52 6.38
C ILE A 163 -3.76 -22.70 6.52
N ARG A 164 -4.11 -23.72 7.32
CA ARG A 164 -3.25 -24.88 7.55
C ARG A 164 -2.89 -25.62 6.26
N THR A 165 -3.85 -25.74 5.34
CA THR A 165 -3.62 -26.39 4.04
C THR A 165 -2.71 -25.57 3.14
N GLN A 166 -2.89 -24.25 3.12
CA GLN A 166 -2.15 -23.39 2.22
C GLN A 166 -0.76 -22.96 2.75
N GLN A 167 -0.55 -22.94 4.07
CA GLN A 167 0.76 -22.68 4.66
C GLN A 167 1.86 -23.63 4.19
N GLN A 168 1.51 -24.86 3.82
CA GLN A 168 2.44 -25.87 3.30
C GLN A 168 2.77 -25.67 1.80
N ARG A 169 2.01 -24.81 1.08
CA ARG A 169 2.07 -24.70 -0.38
C ARG A 169 2.56 -23.35 -0.88
N VAL A 170 2.37 -22.29 -0.10
CA VAL A 170 2.68 -20.93 -0.49
C VAL A 170 3.36 -20.16 0.62
N ALA A 171 4.10 -19.12 0.23
CA ALA A 171 4.74 -18.20 1.18
C ALA A 171 3.69 -17.49 2.06
N GLY A 172 4.02 -17.26 3.34
CA GLY A 172 3.14 -16.64 4.32
C GLY A 172 2.54 -15.31 3.85
N GLN A 173 3.32 -14.49 3.12
CA GLN A 173 2.84 -13.23 2.55
C GLN A 173 1.75 -13.44 1.48
N THR A 174 1.85 -14.47 0.67
CA THR A 174 0.81 -14.81 -0.32
C THR A 174 -0.48 -15.19 0.38
N LEU A 175 -0.40 -16.02 1.40
CA LEU A 175 -1.55 -16.42 2.21
C LEU A 175 -2.19 -15.22 2.93
N GLN A 176 -1.38 -14.33 3.52
CA GLN A 176 -1.85 -13.09 4.12
C GLN A 176 -2.58 -12.20 3.12
N ASN A 177 -2.08 -12.10 1.90
CA ASN A 177 -2.73 -11.33 0.83
C ASN A 177 -4.10 -11.94 0.46
N TRP A 178 -4.22 -13.27 0.38
CA TRP A 178 -5.51 -13.93 0.13
C TRP A 178 -6.50 -13.69 1.26
N LEU A 179 -6.08 -13.81 2.52
CA LEU A 179 -6.95 -13.51 3.67
C LEU A 179 -7.41 -12.04 3.67
N THR A 180 -6.52 -11.12 3.32
CA THR A 180 -6.87 -9.70 3.18
C THR A 180 -7.92 -9.47 2.09
N CYS A 181 -7.79 -10.16 0.94
CA CYS A 181 -8.77 -10.09 -0.13
C CYS A 181 -10.13 -10.67 0.29
N LEU A 182 -10.13 -11.87 0.87
CA LEU A 182 -11.36 -12.54 1.35
C LEU A 182 -12.03 -11.74 2.48
N GLY A 183 -11.23 -11.20 3.41
CA GLY A 183 -11.71 -10.30 4.45
C GLY A 183 -12.38 -9.04 3.90
N SER A 184 -11.80 -8.46 2.83
CA SER A 184 -12.39 -7.28 2.17
C SER A 184 -13.72 -7.61 1.47
N LEU A 185 -13.90 -8.81 0.96
CA LEU A 185 -15.17 -9.28 0.39
C LEU A 185 -16.21 -9.49 1.48
N TYR A 186 -15.83 -10.07 2.61
CA TYR A 186 -16.72 -10.25 3.77
C TYR A 186 -17.16 -8.92 4.35
N GLU A 187 -16.23 -7.94 4.51
CA GLU A 187 -16.55 -6.58 4.92
C GLU A 187 -17.49 -5.86 3.94
N PHE A 188 -17.35 -6.12 2.66
CA PHE A 188 -18.29 -5.61 1.66
C PHE A 188 -19.67 -6.22 1.85
N ALA A 189 -19.77 -7.54 2.07
CA ALA A 189 -21.03 -8.21 2.34
C ALA A 189 -21.72 -7.69 3.61
N LEU A 190 -20.97 -7.50 4.71
CA LEU A 190 -21.49 -6.92 5.96
C LEU A 190 -22.11 -5.51 5.78
N ARG A 191 -21.63 -4.73 4.81
CA ARG A 191 -22.16 -3.39 4.53
C ARG A 191 -23.31 -3.38 3.54
N THR A 192 -23.49 -4.48 2.81
CA THR A 192 -24.46 -4.56 1.70
C THR A 192 -25.69 -5.39 2.08
N TYR A 193 -25.54 -6.35 3.01
CA TYR A 193 -26.57 -7.31 3.38
C TYR A 193 -26.76 -7.38 4.88
N ASP A 194 -28.02 -7.33 5.33
CA ASP A 194 -28.38 -7.33 6.77
C ASP A 194 -28.22 -8.70 7.44
N ALA A 195 -28.28 -9.79 6.66
CA ALA A 195 -28.28 -11.17 7.17
C ALA A 195 -26.88 -11.78 7.37
N ILE A 196 -25.80 -10.99 7.27
CA ILE A 196 -24.45 -11.48 7.41
C ILE A 196 -24.03 -11.47 8.89
N PRO A 197 -23.48 -12.60 9.43
CA PRO A 197 -23.02 -12.66 10.81
C PRO A 197 -21.95 -11.61 11.12
N GLU A 198 -22.07 -10.93 12.24
CA GLU A 198 -21.03 -10.02 12.74
C GLU A 198 -19.73 -10.79 13.02
N GLY A 199 -18.61 -10.14 12.77
CA GLY A 199 -17.30 -10.73 13.00
C GLY A 199 -16.73 -11.43 11.77
N ASN A 200 -15.79 -10.77 11.10
CA ASN A 200 -15.16 -11.26 9.88
C ASN A 200 -14.25 -12.47 10.17
N PRO A 201 -14.58 -13.68 9.66
CA PRO A 201 -13.84 -14.89 9.96
C PRO A 201 -12.42 -14.90 9.37
N PHE A 202 -12.10 -14.04 8.41
CA PHE A 202 -10.80 -13.94 7.75
C PHE A 202 -9.81 -13.03 8.49
N HIS A 203 -10.24 -12.29 9.52
CA HIS A 203 -9.39 -11.39 10.28
C HIS A 203 -8.71 -12.06 11.47
N ASN A 204 -7.65 -11.44 11.99
CA ASN A 204 -6.96 -11.80 13.24
C ASN A 204 -6.39 -13.23 13.29
N HIS A 205 -5.80 -13.71 12.19
CA HIS A 205 -5.15 -15.02 12.14
C HIS A 205 -3.65 -15.01 12.42
N ASN A 206 -3.04 -13.87 12.68
CA ASN A 206 -1.63 -13.69 13.07
C ASN A 206 -0.64 -14.67 12.39
N LEU A 207 -0.50 -14.56 11.08
CA LEU A 207 0.36 -15.47 10.29
C LEU A 207 1.86 -15.19 10.41
N GLU A 208 2.26 -14.15 11.16
CA GLU A 208 3.65 -13.64 11.24
C GLU A 208 4.34 -13.45 9.87
N ALA A 209 3.54 -13.32 8.82
CA ALA A 209 3.99 -13.30 7.42
C ALA A 209 5.09 -12.26 7.13
N ARG A 210 5.12 -11.16 7.87
CA ARG A 210 6.15 -10.12 7.71
C ARG A 210 7.52 -10.52 8.24
N ARG A 211 7.61 -11.50 9.16
CA ARG A 211 8.88 -11.98 9.72
C ARG A 211 9.68 -12.80 8.72
N THR A 212 9.03 -13.34 7.69
CA THR A 212 9.66 -14.18 6.67
C THR A 212 9.96 -13.44 5.37
N ILE A 213 9.69 -12.12 5.30
CA ILE A 213 10.02 -11.33 4.13
C ILE A 213 11.50 -10.97 4.19
N GLU A 214 12.27 -11.58 3.32
CA GLU A 214 13.65 -11.21 3.06
C GLU A 214 13.70 -10.08 2.03
N SER A 215 14.63 -9.12 2.24
CA SER A 215 14.84 -8.03 1.29
C SER A 215 15.50 -8.53 0.01
N TYR A 216 15.39 -7.75 -1.06
CA TYR A 216 16.14 -8.00 -2.30
C TYR A 216 17.63 -7.96 -2.05
N GLU A 217 18.37 -8.85 -2.72
CA GLU A 217 19.83 -8.88 -2.70
C GLU A 217 20.40 -8.04 -3.84
N PRO A 218 21.45 -7.25 -3.59
CA PRO A 218 22.14 -6.53 -4.64
C PRO A 218 22.89 -7.51 -5.57
N PHE A 219 23.24 -7.05 -6.75
CA PHE A 219 24.16 -7.73 -7.63
C PHE A 219 25.59 -7.22 -7.38
N GLU A 220 26.55 -8.12 -7.49
CA GLU A 220 27.97 -7.75 -7.53
C GLU A 220 28.32 -7.11 -8.89
N PRO A 221 29.38 -6.26 -8.97
CA PRO A 221 29.80 -5.63 -10.24
C PRO A 221 30.03 -6.64 -11.35
N THR A 222 30.64 -7.78 -11.06
CA THR A 222 30.87 -8.87 -12.01
C THR A 222 29.59 -9.51 -12.52
N GLN A 223 28.56 -9.62 -11.66
CA GLN A 223 27.25 -10.12 -12.03
C GLN A 223 26.51 -9.12 -12.94
N ILE A 224 26.58 -7.82 -12.64
CA ILE A 224 26.01 -6.79 -13.51
C ILE A 224 26.68 -6.82 -14.88
N LYS A 225 28.01 -6.95 -14.92
CA LYS A 225 28.74 -7.09 -16.20
C LYS A 225 28.25 -8.30 -17.00
N ALA A 226 28.10 -9.46 -16.37
CA ALA A 226 27.58 -10.66 -17.02
C ALA A 226 26.14 -10.48 -17.53
N LEU A 227 25.29 -9.80 -16.79
CA LEU A 227 23.93 -9.45 -17.22
C LEU A 227 23.95 -8.54 -18.45
N LEU A 228 24.77 -7.50 -18.45
CA LEU A 228 24.89 -6.56 -19.58
C LEU A 228 25.47 -7.25 -20.83
N ASP A 229 26.51 -8.08 -20.68
CA ASP A 229 27.15 -8.80 -21.78
C ASP A 229 26.22 -9.86 -22.39
N GLY A 230 25.36 -10.50 -21.57
CA GLY A 230 24.42 -11.53 -22.01
C GLY A 230 23.08 -11.02 -22.48
N ALA A 231 22.74 -9.75 -22.28
CA ALA A 231 21.44 -9.16 -22.62
C ALA A 231 21.35 -8.82 -24.12
N ASP A 232 20.12 -8.92 -24.65
CA ASP A 232 19.79 -8.20 -25.89
C ASP A 232 19.82 -6.67 -25.62
N GLU A 233 19.88 -5.88 -26.69
CA GLU A 233 20.04 -4.44 -26.62
C GLU A 233 18.98 -3.78 -25.70
N VAL A 234 17.71 -4.12 -25.87
CA VAL A 234 16.60 -3.49 -25.12
C VAL A 234 16.67 -3.85 -23.64
N ILE A 235 17.00 -5.09 -23.29
CA ILE A 235 17.13 -5.52 -21.90
C ILE A 235 18.38 -4.92 -21.27
N ARG A 236 19.47 -4.81 -22.01
CA ARG A 236 20.70 -4.14 -21.55
C ARG A 236 20.42 -2.67 -21.21
N ASP A 237 19.79 -1.95 -22.12
CA ASP A 237 19.43 -0.54 -21.90
C ASP A 237 18.49 -0.38 -20.73
N LEU A 238 17.50 -1.28 -20.58
CA LEU A 238 16.59 -1.26 -19.43
C LEU A 238 17.31 -1.55 -18.11
N ILE A 239 18.32 -2.41 -18.08
CA ILE A 239 19.18 -2.64 -16.90
C ILE A 239 19.90 -1.34 -16.53
N LEU A 240 20.50 -0.66 -17.51
CA LEU A 240 21.18 0.62 -17.30
C LEU A 240 20.19 1.69 -16.80
N MET A 241 19.02 1.79 -17.41
CA MET A 241 17.97 2.69 -16.94
C MET A 241 17.57 2.39 -15.49
N GLY A 242 17.49 1.13 -15.07
CA GLY A 242 17.20 0.73 -13.70
C GLY A 242 18.30 1.14 -12.72
N LEU A 243 19.55 0.92 -13.09
CA LEU A 243 20.73 1.26 -12.29
C LEU A 243 20.91 2.76 -12.09
N TYR A 244 20.68 3.59 -13.13
CA TYR A 244 20.99 5.01 -13.12
C TYR A 244 19.78 5.93 -12.92
N SER A 245 18.57 5.40 -12.72
CA SER A 245 17.38 6.20 -12.42
C SER A 245 16.68 5.81 -11.13
N GLY A 246 16.88 4.57 -10.65
CA GLY A 246 16.17 4.02 -9.53
C GLY A 246 14.64 3.90 -9.73
N CYS A 247 14.14 4.08 -10.94
CA CYS A 247 12.73 3.92 -11.27
C CYS A 247 12.26 2.46 -11.13
N ARG A 248 10.96 2.26 -10.92
CA ARG A 248 10.39 0.91 -10.91
C ARG A 248 10.36 0.35 -12.33
N LEU A 249 10.47 -0.96 -12.46
CA LEU A 249 10.42 -1.62 -13.77
C LEU A 249 9.21 -1.21 -14.59
N ASP A 250 8.03 -1.19 -13.99
CA ASP A 250 6.79 -0.85 -14.72
C ASP A 250 6.72 0.65 -15.09
N GLU A 251 7.37 1.54 -14.32
CA GLU A 251 7.52 2.95 -14.65
C GLU A 251 8.37 3.11 -15.93
N LEU A 252 9.53 2.48 -15.99
CA LEU A 252 10.41 2.51 -17.17
C LEU A 252 9.81 1.81 -18.38
N ALA A 253 9.20 0.66 -18.17
CA ALA A 253 8.56 -0.11 -19.24
C ALA A 253 7.34 0.58 -19.84
N SER A 254 6.68 1.45 -19.07
CA SER A 254 5.50 2.19 -19.49
C SER A 254 5.79 3.64 -19.87
N LEU A 255 7.07 4.06 -19.81
CA LEU A 255 7.49 5.43 -20.12
C LEU A 255 7.22 5.76 -21.59
N ARG A 256 6.57 6.89 -21.83
CA ARG A 256 6.27 7.37 -23.17
C ARG A 256 7.35 8.36 -23.64
N LYS A 257 7.45 8.56 -24.94
CA LYS A 257 8.39 9.52 -25.52
C LYS A 257 8.08 10.96 -25.14
N ASP A 258 6.80 11.33 -25.03
CA ASP A 258 6.32 12.64 -24.60
C ASP A 258 6.47 12.87 -23.08
N GLU A 259 6.84 11.85 -22.31
CA GLU A 259 7.20 11.95 -20.89
C GLU A 259 8.72 12.20 -20.66
N ILE A 260 9.49 12.35 -21.74
CA ILE A 260 10.84 12.88 -21.66
C ILE A 260 10.76 14.42 -21.78
N VAL A 261 10.83 15.08 -20.63
CA VAL A 261 10.55 16.51 -20.50
C VAL A 261 11.76 17.28 -19.99
N VAL A 262 11.75 18.60 -20.17
CA VAL A 262 12.75 19.52 -19.58
C VAL A 262 12.06 20.32 -18.48
N VAL A 263 12.60 20.26 -17.26
CA VAL A 263 12.12 20.99 -16.08
C VAL A 263 13.28 21.74 -15.47
N GLU A 264 13.16 23.04 -15.27
CA GLU A 264 14.24 23.90 -14.79
C GLU A 264 15.56 23.76 -15.60
N GLY A 265 15.46 23.53 -16.91
CA GLY A 265 16.62 23.28 -17.78
C GLY A 265 17.21 21.88 -17.69
N ILE A 266 16.71 21.02 -16.82
CA ILE A 266 17.16 19.64 -16.63
C ILE A 266 16.23 18.67 -17.36
N ARG A 267 16.81 17.75 -18.13
CA ARG A 267 16.08 16.69 -18.84
C ARG A 267 15.67 15.59 -17.85
N CYS A 268 14.38 15.23 -17.83
CA CYS A 268 13.81 14.34 -16.84
C CYS A 268 12.88 13.28 -17.45
N PHE A 269 12.76 12.15 -16.79
CA PHE A 269 11.61 11.27 -16.92
C PHE A 269 10.44 11.84 -16.13
N TYR A 270 9.29 12.06 -16.75
CA TYR A 270 8.05 12.37 -16.05
C TYR A 270 7.28 11.09 -15.77
N ILE A 271 7.26 10.65 -14.52
CA ILE A 271 6.47 9.50 -14.10
C ILE A 271 5.05 9.96 -13.82
N SER A 272 4.21 9.90 -14.83
CA SER A 272 2.83 10.42 -14.81
C SER A 272 1.84 9.49 -14.12
N LYS A 273 2.12 8.18 -14.07
CA LYS A 273 1.24 7.16 -13.48
C LYS A 273 1.94 6.44 -12.34
N SER A 274 1.36 6.49 -11.16
CA SER A 274 1.84 5.75 -9.99
C SER A 274 0.69 5.35 -9.07
N LYS A 275 0.91 4.31 -8.24
CA LYS A 275 -0.05 3.87 -7.22
C LYS A 275 -0.28 4.93 -6.13
N THR A 276 0.68 5.82 -5.90
CA THR A 276 0.63 6.86 -4.86
C THR A 276 0.93 8.22 -5.47
N LYS A 277 0.43 9.31 -4.86
CA LYS A 277 0.75 10.68 -5.28
C LYS A 277 2.25 10.96 -5.28
N ALA A 278 2.99 10.46 -4.30
CA ALA A 278 4.45 10.60 -4.22
C ALA A 278 5.21 9.88 -5.35
N GLY A 279 4.56 8.92 -6.01
CA GLY A 279 5.13 8.25 -7.18
C GLY A 279 5.06 9.07 -8.46
N ILE A 280 4.17 10.07 -8.57
CA ILE A 280 4.12 11.01 -9.69
C ILE A 280 5.21 12.06 -9.46
N ARG A 281 6.21 12.09 -10.33
CA ARG A 281 7.42 12.88 -10.13
C ARG A 281 8.24 13.06 -11.40
N HIS A 282 9.15 13.99 -11.37
CA HIS A 282 10.23 14.12 -12.35
C HIS A 282 11.50 13.46 -11.80
N VAL A 283 12.17 12.65 -12.61
CA VAL A 283 13.44 12.00 -12.28
C VAL A 283 14.50 12.50 -13.26
N PRO A 284 15.53 13.24 -12.82
CA PRO A 284 16.59 13.70 -13.70
C PRO A 284 17.24 12.52 -14.44
N ILE A 285 17.55 12.71 -15.71
CA ILE A 285 18.21 11.70 -16.54
C ILE A 285 19.69 11.78 -16.32
N HIS A 286 20.29 10.71 -15.78
CA HIS A 286 21.72 10.58 -15.58
C HIS A 286 22.48 10.68 -16.92
N SER A 287 23.66 11.28 -16.94
CA SER A 287 24.51 11.43 -18.14
C SER A 287 24.74 10.12 -18.90
N MET A 288 24.93 9.00 -18.20
CA MET A 288 25.06 7.66 -18.79
C MET A 288 23.84 7.19 -19.59
N LEU A 289 22.66 7.78 -19.41
CA LEU A 289 21.43 7.38 -20.08
C LEU A 289 21.12 8.26 -21.31
N VAL A 290 21.77 9.40 -21.47
CA VAL A 290 21.43 10.39 -22.52
C VAL A 290 21.46 9.74 -23.91
N GLY A 291 22.55 9.04 -24.25
CA GLY A 291 22.67 8.36 -25.56
C GLY A 291 21.62 7.28 -25.79
N ILE A 292 21.25 6.53 -24.74
CA ILE A 292 20.21 5.50 -24.79
C ILE A 292 18.84 6.15 -25.07
N ILE A 293 18.54 7.24 -24.37
CA ILE A 293 17.27 7.94 -24.54
C ILE A 293 17.16 8.57 -25.92
N ASP A 294 18.23 9.23 -26.40
CA ASP A 294 18.27 9.85 -27.73
C ASP A 294 18.11 8.83 -28.85
N LYS A 295 18.73 7.65 -28.70
CA LYS A 295 18.54 6.52 -29.61
C LYS A 295 17.04 6.15 -29.73
N TYR A 296 16.33 5.97 -28.62
CA TYR A 296 14.93 5.58 -28.68
C TYR A 296 13.98 6.71 -29.09
N LEU A 297 14.32 7.96 -28.82
CA LEU A 297 13.54 9.10 -29.29
C LEU A 297 13.62 9.26 -30.82
N SER A 298 14.77 9.00 -31.41
CA SER A 298 14.98 9.09 -32.85
C SER A 298 14.31 7.97 -33.66
N GLN A 299 13.97 6.84 -33.02
CA GLN A 299 13.32 5.70 -33.68
C GLN A 299 11.82 5.92 -33.84
N ASN A 300 11.26 5.54 -35.01
CA ASN A 300 9.83 5.59 -35.24
C ASN A 300 9.16 4.22 -35.00
N HIS A 301 8.94 3.87 -33.71
CA HIS A 301 8.39 2.56 -33.31
C HIS A 301 7.12 2.65 -32.45
N GLY A 302 6.53 3.85 -32.34
CA GLY A 302 5.32 4.13 -31.54
C GLY A 302 5.57 5.05 -30.36
N ASP A 303 4.59 5.17 -29.48
CA ASP A 303 4.53 6.17 -28.42
C ASP A 303 5.41 5.87 -27.21
N TYR A 304 5.60 4.59 -26.89
CA TYR A 304 6.42 4.20 -25.75
C TYR A 304 7.92 4.30 -26.08
N LEU A 305 8.71 4.71 -25.11
CA LEU A 305 10.16 4.85 -25.26
C LEU A 305 10.81 3.53 -25.67
N LEU A 306 10.47 2.43 -25.02
CA LEU A 306 11.01 1.11 -25.33
C LEU A 306 10.16 0.41 -26.41
N PRO A 307 10.72 -0.04 -27.53
CA PRO A 307 9.98 -0.60 -28.67
C PRO A 307 9.03 -1.76 -28.32
N PRO A 308 9.40 -2.75 -27.47
CA PRO A 308 8.49 -3.84 -27.14
C PRO A 308 7.21 -3.38 -26.42
N SER A 309 7.26 -2.26 -25.66
CA SER A 309 6.12 -1.75 -24.91
C SER A 309 4.92 -1.37 -25.80
N ASN A 310 5.17 -1.01 -27.06
CA ASN A 310 4.13 -0.70 -28.04
C ASN A 310 3.31 -1.94 -28.45
N ARG A 311 3.86 -3.15 -28.28
CA ARG A 311 3.21 -4.41 -28.67
C ARG A 311 2.63 -5.18 -27.49
N ILE A 312 2.96 -4.80 -26.25
CA ILE A 312 2.47 -5.47 -25.04
C ILE A 312 1.04 -5.02 -24.77
N ILE A 313 0.07 -5.93 -24.89
CA ILE A 313 -1.33 -5.71 -24.58
C ILE A 313 -1.70 -6.57 -23.39
N ARG A 314 -2.12 -5.94 -22.29
CA ARG A 314 -2.54 -6.61 -21.05
C ARG A 314 -3.78 -5.93 -20.48
N LYS A 315 -4.67 -6.71 -19.87
CA LYS A 315 -5.89 -6.20 -19.20
C LYS A 315 -5.60 -5.24 -18.04
N ASP A 316 -4.43 -5.37 -17.40
CA ASP A 316 -3.99 -4.49 -16.32
C ASP A 316 -3.13 -3.30 -16.81
N GLU A 317 -3.01 -3.12 -18.13
CA GLU A 317 -2.23 -2.09 -18.82
C GLU A 317 -0.73 -2.08 -18.52
N LYS A 318 -0.23 -3.00 -17.67
CA LYS A 318 1.16 -3.06 -17.27
C LYS A 318 2.06 -3.61 -18.37
N LYS A 319 3.22 -2.98 -18.54
CA LYS A 319 4.28 -3.41 -19.45
C LYS A 319 5.40 -4.18 -18.75
N GLY A 320 5.66 -3.84 -17.48
CA GLY A 320 6.75 -4.38 -16.67
C GLY A 320 6.81 -5.90 -16.56
N PRO A 321 5.69 -6.65 -16.42
CA PRO A 321 5.74 -8.11 -16.29
C PRO A 321 6.44 -8.83 -17.44
N TRP A 322 6.33 -8.35 -18.68
CA TRP A 322 7.04 -8.93 -19.82
C TRP A 322 8.56 -8.77 -19.68
N TYR A 323 9.01 -7.57 -19.33
CA TYR A 323 10.42 -7.29 -19.10
C TYR A 323 10.97 -8.04 -17.88
N SER A 324 10.18 -8.15 -16.80
CA SER A 324 10.55 -8.95 -15.64
C SER A 324 10.83 -10.39 -16.01
N GLN A 325 9.97 -11.01 -16.83
CA GLN A 325 10.20 -12.36 -17.34
C GLN A 325 11.49 -12.47 -18.19
N LYS A 326 11.72 -11.49 -19.07
CA LYS A 326 12.94 -11.47 -19.90
C LYS A 326 14.20 -11.33 -19.04
N PHE A 327 14.17 -10.42 -18.05
CA PHE A 327 15.26 -10.24 -17.11
C PHE A 327 15.53 -11.51 -16.28
N THR A 328 14.48 -12.15 -15.74
CA THR A 328 14.64 -13.39 -14.96
C THR A 328 15.27 -14.50 -15.81
N ARG A 329 14.80 -14.70 -17.05
CA ARG A 329 15.40 -15.69 -17.96
C ARG A 329 16.86 -15.38 -18.33
N LEU A 330 17.20 -14.11 -18.48
CA LEU A 330 18.59 -13.68 -18.67
C LEU A 330 19.42 -14.00 -17.45
N ARG A 331 18.97 -13.57 -16.24
CA ARG A 331 19.64 -13.85 -14.97
C ARG A 331 19.93 -15.34 -14.79
N ASP A 332 18.90 -16.17 -14.93
CA ASP A 332 19.01 -17.62 -14.72
C ASP A 332 19.98 -18.27 -15.70
N ARG A 333 20.10 -17.71 -16.92
CA ARG A 333 21.03 -18.19 -17.94
C ARG A 333 22.48 -17.79 -17.66
N VAL A 334 22.72 -16.54 -17.25
CA VAL A 334 24.09 -16.00 -17.12
C VAL A 334 24.63 -16.05 -15.70
N LEU A 335 23.75 -16.21 -14.70
CA LEU A 335 24.08 -16.27 -13.28
C LEU A 335 23.36 -17.47 -12.63
N PRO A 336 23.81 -18.70 -12.88
CA PRO A 336 23.12 -19.91 -12.40
C PRO A 336 23.10 -20.03 -10.87
N THR A 337 23.92 -19.28 -10.16
CA THR A 337 23.97 -19.24 -8.69
C THR A 337 23.15 -18.08 -8.09
N ALA A 338 22.51 -17.25 -8.92
CA ALA A 338 21.71 -16.14 -8.45
C ALA A 338 20.45 -16.64 -7.70
N THR A 339 20.12 -15.96 -6.63
CA THR A 339 18.91 -16.24 -5.85
C THR A 339 17.69 -15.56 -6.45
N ASP A 340 16.49 -15.99 -6.07
CA ASP A 340 15.24 -15.33 -6.47
C ASP A 340 15.12 -13.91 -5.90
N ARG A 341 15.92 -13.57 -4.90
CA ARG A 341 16.01 -12.23 -4.30
C ARG A 341 16.83 -11.27 -5.17
N GLN A 342 17.67 -11.78 -6.06
CA GLN A 342 18.40 -11.03 -7.09
C GLN A 342 17.51 -10.86 -8.32
N CYS A 343 16.71 -9.85 -8.36
CA CYS A 343 15.75 -9.58 -9.43
C CYS A 343 15.90 -8.14 -9.96
N TYR A 344 15.10 -7.74 -10.93
CA TYR A 344 15.18 -6.38 -11.47
C TYR A 344 15.03 -5.29 -10.41
N HIS A 345 14.24 -5.54 -9.36
CA HIS A 345 14.07 -4.59 -8.24
C HIS A 345 15.36 -4.36 -7.44
N SER A 346 16.29 -5.30 -7.50
CA SER A 346 17.62 -5.16 -6.89
C SER A 346 18.40 -3.98 -7.47
N LEU A 347 18.25 -3.69 -8.78
CA LEU A 347 18.90 -2.55 -9.43
C LEU A 347 18.47 -1.22 -8.80
N ARG A 348 17.18 -1.08 -8.49
CA ARG A 348 16.67 0.07 -7.77
C ARG A 348 17.20 0.13 -6.32
N GLY A 349 17.32 -1.00 -5.65
CA GLY A 349 17.97 -1.09 -4.33
C GLY A 349 19.41 -0.63 -4.37
N MET A 350 20.16 -0.99 -5.41
CA MET A 350 21.54 -0.56 -5.65
C MET A 350 21.61 0.95 -5.87
N PHE A 351 20.73 1.55 -6.68
CA PHE A 351 20.64 3.00 -6.88
C PHE A 351 20.43 3.73 -5.55
N ILE A 352 19.44 3.30 -4.76
CA ILE A 352 19.14 3.89 -3.44
C ILE A 352 20.34 3.78 -2.50
N THR A 353 20.99 2.61 -2.45
CA THR A 353 22.18 2.38 -1.62
C THR A 353 23.36 3.24 -2.05
N CYS A 354 23.52 3.47 -3.35
CA CYS A 354 24.58 4.34 -3.89
C CYS A 354 24.39 5.79 -3.40
N LEU A 355 23.17 6.31 -3.47
CA LEU A 355 22.84 7.66 -2.97
C LEU A 355 22.98 7.77 -1.44
N ASP A 356 22.53 6.76 -0.71
CA ASP A 356 22.63 6.70 0.75
C ASP A 356 24.11 6.74 1.20
N ARG A 357 24.95 5.93 0.58
CA ARG A 357 26.41 5.91 0.82
C ARG A 357 27.10 7.22 0.42
N ALA A 358 26.57 7.93 -0.57
CA ALA A 358 27.01 9.25 -0.94
C ALA A 358 26.54 10.36 0.01
N GLY A 359 25.81 10.01 1.07
CA GLY A 359 25.32 10.96 2.10
C GLY A 359 24.07 11.73 1.70
N VAL A 360 23.36 11.31 0.66
CA VAL A 360 22.11 11.94 0.24
C VAL A 360 21.00 11.61 1.25
N SER A 361 20.29 12.63 1.74
CA SER A 361 19.23 12.44 2.74
C SER A 361 18.08 11.55 2.23
N GLU A 362 17.45 10.77 3.14
CA GLU A 362 16.30 9.91 2.84
C GLU A 362 15.17 10.66 2.11
N SER A 363 14.93 11.92 2.50
CA SER A 363 13.93 12.79 1.86
C SER A 363 14.24 13.03 0.37
N ARG A 364 15.50 13.27 0.02
CA ARG A 364 15.93 13.48 -1.36
C ARG A 364 15.93 12.21 -2.18
N ILE A 365 16.40 11.11 -1.59
CA ILE A 365 16.29 9.77 -2.18
C ILE A 365 14.82 9.42 -2.42
N GLY A 366 13.94 9.72 -1.46
CA GLY A 366 12.50 9.53 -1.57
C GLY A 366 11.88 10.34 -2.73
N SER A 367 12.31 11.58 -2.91
CA SER A 367 11.85 12.46 -4.02
C SER A 367 12.22 11.88 -5.39
N ILE A 368 13.44 11.36 -5.55
CA ILE A 368 13.90 10.73 -6.80
C ILE A 368 13.21 9.38 -7.01
N SER A 369 13.23 8.52 -5.98
CA SER A 369 12.75 7.15 -6.08
C SER A 369 11.22 7.02 -6.00
N GLY A 370 10.48 8.01 -5.51
CA GLY A 370 9.02 7.97 -5.33
C GLY A 370 8.61 7.10 -4.14
N HIS A 371 9.36 7.14 -3.05
CA HIS A 371 8.97 6.61 -1.76
C HIS A 371 8.31 7.70 -0.93
N THR A 372 7.23 7.33 -0.22
CA THR A 372 6.62 8.25 0.75
C THR A 372 7.48 8.24 2.02
N GLU A 373 7.85 9.41 2.50
CA GLU A 373 8.54 9.52 3.79
C GLU A 373 7.66 8.93 4.91
N GLN A 374 8.25 8.06 5.72
CA GLN A 374 7.57 7.48 6.89
C GLN A 374 7.50 8.45 8.07
N LYS A 375 8.40 9.44 8.13
CA LYS A 375 8.43 10.45 9.19
C LYS A 375 7.43 11.55 8.90
N ALA A 376 6.62 11.90 9.90
CA ALA A 376 5.72 13.04 9.80
C ALA A 376 6.54 14.32 9.64
N LYS A 377 6.39 15.00 8.49
CA LYS A 377 6.94 16.33 8.28
C LYS A 377 6.30 17.29 9.27
N THR A 378 7.07 18.24 9.79
CA THR A 378 6.51 19.34 10.60
C THR A 378 5.50 20.12 9.76
N GLU A 379 4.54 20.77 10.41
CA GLU A 379 3.52 21.57 9.73
C GLU A 379 4.17 22.68 8.88
N ALA A 380 5.21 23.33 9.41
CA ALA A 380 6.01 24.31 8.67
C ALA A 380 6.64 23.73 7.40
N PHE A 381 7.21 22.52 7.48
CA PHE A 381 7.81 21.90 6.30
C PHE A 381 6.77 21.53 5.23
N ARG A 382 5.57 21.09 5.65
CA ARG A 382 4.45 20.79 4.72
C ARG A 382 3.92 22.05 4.03
N THR A 383 3.91 23.16 4.75
CA THR A 383 3.30 24.41 4.28
C THR A 383 4.26 25.24 3.42
N TYR A 384 5.54 25.27 3.78
CA TYR A 384 6.52 26.20 3.19
C TYR A 384 7.58 25.56 2.32
N SER A 385 7.83 24.24 2.43
CA SER A 385 8.87 23.61 1.61
C SER A 385 8.35 23.31 0.20
N GLN A 386 9.01 23.85 -0.80
CA GLN A 386 8.75 23.54 -2.22
C GLN A 386 9.44 22.24 -2.69
N GLY A 387 10.14 21.55 -1.81
CA GLY A 387 10.90 20.35 -2.16
C GLY A 387 12.32 20.65 -2.62
N ALA A 388 12.92 19.72 -3.34
CA ALA A 388 14.23 19.90 -3.99
C ALA A 388 14.06 20.53 -5.37
N SER A 389 15.00 21.40 -5.80
CA SER A 389 15.08 21.86 -7.18
C SER A 389 15.51 20.70 -8.11
N MET A 390 15.20 20.79 -9.40
CA MET A 390 15.67 19.80 -10.37
C MET A 390 17.20 19.78 -10.49
N GLU A 391 17.84 20.94 -10.36
CA GLU A 391 19.31 21.03 -10.31
C GLU A 391 19.89 20.26 -9.13
N GLU A 392 19.32 20.41 -7.93
CA GLU A 392 19.74 19.64 -6.74
C GLU A 392 19.57 18.12 -6.97
N LEU A 393 18.41 17.70 -7.47
CA LEU A 393 18.14 16.28 -7.73
C LEU A 393 19.04 15.73 -8.85
N SER A 394 19.33 16.50 -9.88
CA SER A 394 20.26 16.12 -10.96
C SER A 394 21.66 15.87 -10.43
N ARG A 395 22.17 16.79 -9.57
CA ARG A 395 23.48 16.58 -8.92
C ARG A 395 23.53 15.29 -8.12
N TYR A 396 22.46 14.94 -7.40
CA TYR A 396 22.41 13.67 -6.66
C TYR A 396 22.36 12.47 -7.60
N VAL A 397 21.57 12.52 -8.66
CA VAL A 397 21.50 11.42 -9.63
C VAL A 397 22.89 11.18 -10.25
N GLU A 398 23.67 12.20 -10.58
CA GLU A 398 25.02 12.09 -11.12
C GLU A 398 26.08 11.52 -10.15
N LEU A 399 25.78 11.44 -8.83
CA LEU A 399 26.62 10.74 -7.87
C LEU A 399 26.59 9.21 -8.04
N VAL A 400 25.59 8.70 -8.77
CA VAL A 400 25.44 7.27 -8.95
C VAL A 400 26.50 6.77 -9.94
N SER A 401 27.41 5.97 -9.45
CA SER A 401 28.39 5.30 -10.29
C SER A 401 28.57 3.85 -9.87
N TYR A 402 28.88 3.03 -10.83
CA TYR A 402 29.20 1.62 -10.61
C TYR A 402 30.53 1.32 -11.24
N ASP A 403 31.34 0.51 -10.57
CA ASP A 403 32.64 0.05 -11.08
C ASP A 403 32.43 -1.00 -12.18
N ILE A 404 31.81 -0.56 -13.30
CA ILE A 404 31.43 -1.40 -14.43
C ILE A 404 31.88 -0.70 -15.70
N VAL A 405 32.81 -1.33 -16.45
CA VAL A 405 33.17 -0.86 -17.80
C VAL A 405 32.01 -1.21 -18.74
N VAL A 406 31.17 -0.24 -19.04
CA VAL A 406 30.09 -0.37 -20.05
C VAL A 406 30.69 0.03 -21.40
N LYS A 407 30.77 -0.88 -22.36
CA LYS A 407 30.97 -0.50 -23.77
C LYS A 407 29.59 0.03 -24.26
N LEU A 408 29.46 1.35 -24.30
CA LEU A 408 28.32 2.04 -24.90
C LEU A 408 28.36 1.94 -26.43
#